data_5c73cb9e09351fd7d98d6cb04b559647
#
_entry.id   5c73cb9e09351fd7d98d6cb04b559647
#
_cell.length_a   1.000
_cell.length_b   1.000
_cell.length_c   1.000
_cell.angle_alpha   90.00
_cell.angle_beta   90.00
_cell.angle_gamma   90.00
#
_symmetry.space_group_name_H-M   'P 1'
#
loop_
_entity.id
_entity.type
_entity.pdbx_description
1 polymer ?
#
loop_
_entity_poly.entity_id
_entity_poly.type
_entity_poly.pdbx_seq_one_letter_code
_entity_poly.pdbx_strand_id
1 'polypeptide(L)'
;MLTFISCAKTMASHCSLKVPEVTVPYFEAEAVRNALEMSQVSAAELEKLLKVNAKIAAENRARFHDFCSEDNRPMPAIGAYTGAVFKRILPKDFTADDFRY
;
A
#
# COMPACT_ATOMS: atom_id res chain seq x y z
N MET A 1 -14.33 18.82 0.83
CA MET A 1 -14.75 17.66 1.67
C MET A 1 -13.57 16.71 1.78
N LEU A 2 -13.40 16.07 2.91
CA LEU A 2 -12.32 15.13 3.15
C LEU A 2 -12.93 13.76 3.47
N THR A 3 -12.50 12.72 2.76
CA THR A 3 -13.00 11.36 2.93
C THR A 3 -11.94 10.46 3.56
N PHE A 4 -12.29 9.75 4.61
CA PHE A 4 -11.42 8.77 5.26
C PHE A 4 -11.92 7.35 4.97
N ILE A 5 -11.03 6.51 4.46
CA ILE A 5 -11.32 5.11 4.16
C ILE A 5 -10.31 4.25 4.91
N SER A 6 -10.79 3.22 5.61
CA SER A 6 -9.91 2.26 6.27
C SER A 6 -9.08 1.49 5.24
N CYS A 7 -7.80 1.29 5.54
CA CYS A 7 -6.94 0.45 4.72
C CYS A 7 -7.45 -1.00 4.66
N ALA A 8 -7.09 -1.71 3.61
CA ALA A 8 -7.35 -3.14 3.48
C ALA A 8 -6.11 -3.96 3.87
N LYS A 9 -6.30 -5.20 4.32
CA LYS A 9 -5.22 -6.13 4.63
C LYS A 9 -4.60 -6.76 3.39
N THR A 10 -5.28 -6.66 2.25
CA THR A 10 -4.84 -7.24 0.99
C THR A 10 -4.58 -6.17 -0.05
N MET A 11 -3.58 -6.40 -0.88
CA MET A 11 -3.15 -5.47 -1.92
C MET A 11 -2.96 -6.20 -3.25
N ALA A 12 -3.23 -5.50 -4.34
CA ALA A 12 -2.88 -5.96 -5.69
C ALA A 12 -1.37 -5.90 -5.91
N SER A 13 -0.87 -6.77 -6.77
CA SER A 13 0.54 -6.76 -7.18
C SER A 13 0.87 -5.67 -8.18
N HIS A 14 -0.12 -5.22 -8.95
CA HIS A 14 0.00 -4.12 -9.91
C HIS A 14 -1.35 -3.42 -10.08
N CYS A 15 -1.29 -2.19 -10.56
CA CYS A 15 -2.46 -1.37 -10.84
C CYS A 15 -2.25 -0.59 -12.14
N SER A 16 -3.24 -0.64 -13.02
CA SER A 16 -3.26 0.13 -14.27
C SER A 16 -4.03 1.45 -14.17
N LEU A 17 -4.52 1.79 -12.98
CA LEU A 17 -5.27 3.01 -12.75
C LEU A 17 -4.40 4.24 -13.01
N LYS A 18 -4.87 5.11 -13.89
CA LYS A 18 -4.25 6.42 -14.13
C LYS A 18 -4.92 7.45 -13.24
N VAL A 19 -4.11 8.16 -12.47
CA VAL A 19 -4.57 9.27 -11.62
C VAL A 19 -4.08 10.60 -12.19
N PRO A 20 -4.85 11.68 -12.07
CA PRO A 20 -4.50 12.98 -12.66
C PRO A 20 -3.31 13.64 -11.96
N GLU A 21 -3.14 13.39 -10.67
CA GLU A 21 -2.06 13.94 -9.85
C GLU A 21 -1.49 12.87 -8.93
N VAL A 22 -0.19 12.96 -8.71
CA VAL A 22 0.52 12.15 -7.69
C VAL A 22 1.11 13.13 -6.69
N THR A 23 0.81 12.92 -5.42
CA THR A 23 1.35 13.72 -4.32
C THR A 23 2.34 12.90 -3.49
N VAL A 24 3.34 13.58 -2.95
CA VAL A 24 4.25 12.96 -1.99
C VAL A 24 3.58 12.96 -0.61
N PRO A 25 3.47 11.81 0.06
CA PRO A 25 2.92 11.75 1.42
C PRO A 25 3.74 12.59 2.39
N TYR A 26 3.05 13.29 3.30
CA TYR A 26 3.71 14.16 4.29
C TYR A 26 4.74 13.42 5.16
N PHE A 27 4.46 12.16 5.51
CA PHE A 27 5.33 11.31 6.32
C PHE A 27 6.13 10.29 5.50
N GLU A 28 6.50 10.62 4.26
CA GLU A 28 7.23 9.70 3.39
C GLU A 28 8.58 9.26 4.00
N ALA A 29 9.34 10.20 4.58
CA ALA A 29 10.63 9.90 5.18
C ALA A 29 10.50 8.92 6.37
N GLU A 30 9.49 9.09 7.19
CA GLU A 30 9.18 8.17 8.28
C GLU A 30 8.72 6.81 7.77
N ALA A 31 7.93 6.77 6.71
CA ALA A 31 7.48 5.53 6.07
C ALA A 31 8.66 4.73 5.51
N VAL A 32 9.60 5.39 4.84
CA VAL A 32 10.83 4.77 4.31
C VAL A 32 11.66 4.21 5.46
N ARG A 33 11.89 4.97 6.52
CA ARG A 33 12.63 4.51 7.70
C ARG A 33 11.99 3.28 8.33
N ASN A 34 10.68 3.32 8.55
CA ASN A 34 9.94 2.19 9.11
C ASN A 34 10.02 0.96 8.20
N ALA A 35 9.90 1.14 6.88
CA ALA A 35 10.01 0.04 5.93
C ALA A 35 11.41 -0.59 5.94
N LEU A 36 12.46 0.22 6.05
CA LEU A 36 13.84 -0.26 6.19
C LEU A 36 14.02 -1.10 7.47
N GLU A 37 13.53 -0.62 8.60
CA GLU A 37 13.58 -1.37 9.87
C GLU A 37 12.81 -2.68 9.75
N MET A 38 11.59 -2.66 9.20
CA MET A 38 10.76 -3.84 9.01
C MET A 38 11.36 -4.85 8.03
N SER A 39 12.12 -4.40 7.03
CA SER A 39 12.81 -5.28 6.09
C SER A 39 13.93 -6.11 6.73
N GLN A 40 14.49 -5.64 7.86
CA GLN A 40 15.52 -6.33 8.64
C GLN A 40 14.94 -7.38 9.59
N VAL A 41 13.65 -7.33 9.88
CA VAL A 41 12.96 -8.28 10.76
C VAL A 41 12.80 -9.63 10.06
N SER A 42 13.07 -10.72 10.75
CA SER A 42 12.88 -12.08 10.20
C SER A 42 11.39 -12.38 9.91
N ALA A 43 11.14 -13.29 8.98
CA ALA A 43 9.76 -13.69 8.66
C ALA A 43 9.02 -14.25 9.90
N ALA A 44 9.72 -15.00 10.76
CA ALA A 44 9.13 -15.56 11.98
C ALA A 44 8.76 -14.48 13.02
N GLU A 45 9.56 -13.43 13.13
CA GLU A 45 9.25 -12.29 13.98
C GLU A 45 8.12 -11.44 13.41
N LEU A 46 8.10 -11.23 12.08
CA LEU A 46 6.99 -10.55 11.41
C LEU A 46 5.66 -11.27 11.57
N GLU A 47 5.67 -12.61 11.53
CA GLU A 47 4.48 -13.43 11.78
C GLU A 47 3.86 -13.11 13.15
N LYS A 48 4.70 -13.00 14.16
CA LYS A 48 4.25 -12.66 15.53
C LYS A 48 3.82 -11.20 15.65
N LEU A 49 4.62 -10.29 15.09
CA LEU A 49 4.38 -8.84 15.17
C LEU A 49 3.10 -8.42 14.45
N LEU A 50 2.89 -8.93 13.24
CA LEU A 50 1.72 -8.64 12.42
C LEU A 50 0.51 -9.52 12.74
N LYS A 51 0.70 -10.58 13.57
CA LYS A 51 -0.34 -11.57 13.90
C LYS A 51 -0.94 -12.21 12.64
N VAL A 52 -0.10 -12.63 11.74
CA VAL A 52 -0.44 -13.24 10.45
C VAL A 52 0.21 -14.62 10.33
N ASN A 53 -0.17 -15.39 9.30
CA ASN A 53 0.50 -16.67 9.03
C ASN A 53 1.84 -16.47 8.31
N ALA A 54 2.65 -17.53 8.24
CA ALA A 54 3.98 -17.50 7.66
C ALA A 54 4.01 -17.02 6.19
N LYS A 55 3.01 -17.37 5.38
CA LYS A 55 2.90 -16.94 4.00
C LYS A 55 2.74 -15.43 3.90
N ILE A 56 1.81 -14.86 4.65
CA ILE A 56 1.55 -13.41 4.68
C ILE A 56 2.76 -12.67 5.25
N ALA A 57 3.43 -13.22 6.27
CA ALA A 57 4.64 -12.63 6.83
C ALA A 57 5.76 -12.54 5.79
N ALA A 58 5.99 -13.61 5.01
CA ALA A 58 6.98 -13.63 3.94
C ALA A 58 6.66 -12.63 2.82
N GLU A 59 5.40 -12.56 2.40
CA GLU A 59 4.94 -11.58 1.40
C GLU A 59 5.15 -10.13 1.87
N ASN A 60 4.85 -9.83 3.14
CA ASN A 60 5.04 -8.51 3.68
C ASN A 60 6.53 -8.15 3.84
N ARG A 61 7.36 -9.11 4.23
CA ARG A 61 8.81 -8.90 4.29
C ARG A 61 9.36 -8.51 2.92
N ALA A 62 8.95 -9.20 1.86
CA ALA A 62 9.32 -8.85 0.49
C ALA A 62 8.85 -7.43 0.12
N ARG A 63 7.61 -7.08 0.46
CA ARG A 63 7.07 -5.72 0.20
C ARG A 63 7.83 -4.62 0.92
N PHE A 64 8.25 -4.83 2.18
CA PHE A 64 9.08 -3.86 2.91
C PHE A 64 10.43 -3.67 2.25
N HIS A 65 11.04 -4.76 1.77
CA HIS A 65 12.29 -4.71 1.04
C HIS A 65 12.13 -3.94 -0.28
N ASP A 66 11.10 -4.29 -1.07
CA ASP A 66 10.83 -3.67 -2.36
C ASP A 66 10.45 -2.19 -2.23
N PHE A 67 9.78 -1.81 -1.14
CA PHE A 67 9.40 -0.42 -0.87
C PHE A 67 10.60 0.54 -0.88
N CYS A 68 11.74 0.07 -0.42
CA CYS A 68 12.98 0.85 -0.35
C CYS A 68 13.91 0.63 -1.56
N SER A 69 13.51 -0.19 -2.53
CA SER A 69 14.34 -0.48 -3.69
C SER A 69 14.24 0.63 -4.75
N GLU A 70 15.32 0.81 -5.52
CA GLU A 70 15.34 1.75 -6.66
C GLU A 70 14.37 1.32 -7.78
N ASP A 71 14.04 0.03 -7.84
CA ASP A 71 13.10 -0.55 -8.81
C ASP A 71 11.63 -0.46 -8.35
N ASN A 72 11.38 0.12 -7.18
CA ASN A 72 10.02 0.28 -6.68
C ASN A 72 9.16 1.04 -7.70
N ARG A 73 8.00 0.49 -7.97
CA ARG A 73 6.98 1.10 -8.85
C ARG A 73 5.74 1.38 -8.00
N PRO A 74 5.71 2.55 -7.34
CA PRO A 74 4.58 2.92 -6.51
C PRO A 74 3.30 2.98 -7.34
N MET A 75 2.19 2.62 -6.74
CA MET A 75 0.88 2.68 -7.35
C MET A 75 -0.08 3.49 -6.47
N PRO A 76 -1.13 4.10 -7.05
CA PRO A 76 -2.13 4.82 -6.27
C PRO A 76 -2.77 3.91 -5.22
N ALA A 77 -2.83 4.35 -3.96
CA ALA A 77 -3.37 3.55 -2.86
C ALA A 77 -4.81 3.07 -3.13
N ILE A 78 -5.65 3.91 -3.72
CA ILE A 78 -7.02 3.56 -4.08
C ILE A 78 -7.11 2.41 -5.09
N GLY A 79 -6.10 2.25 -5.94
CA GLY A 79 -5.99 1.14 -6.88
C GLY A 79 -5.19 -0.05 -6.35
N ALA A 80 -4.41 0.15 -5.29
CA ALA A 80 -3.57 -0.87 -4.68
C ALA A 80 -4.35 -1.76 -3.72
N TYR A 81 -5.19 -1.17 -2.87
CA TYR A 81 -5.95 -1.92 -1.90
C TYR A 81 -7.05 -2.75 -2.55
N THR A 82 -7.20 -3.99 -2.08
CA THR A 82 -8.27 -4.90 -2.45
C THR A 82 -9.08 -5.27 -1.20
N GLY A 83 -10.30 -5.65 -1.36
CA GLY A 83 -11.19 -5.97 -0.25
C GLY A 83 -12.61 -5.50 -0.52
N ALA A 84 -13.55 -5.79 0.39
CA ALA A 84 -14.97 -5.56 0.15
C ALA A 84 -15.31 -4.10 -0.15
N VAL A 85 -14.72 -3.16 0.61
CA VAL A 85 -14.93 -1.71 0.41
C VAL A 85 -14.34 -1.26 -0.92
N PHE A 86 -13.07 -1.59 -1.18
CA PHE A 86 -12.37 -1.15 -2.40
C PHE A 86 -12.95 -1.76 -3.67
N LYS A 87 -13.52 -2.97 -3.62
CA LYS A 87 -14.24 -3.57 -4.75
C LYS A 87 -15.53 -2.83 -5.13
N ARG A 88 -16.10 -2.07 -4.20
CA ARG A 88 -17.30 -1.25 -4.44
C ARG A 88 -16.97 0.15 -4.93
N ILE A 89 -15.77 0.63 -4.64
CA ILE A 89 -15.24 1.87 -5.21
C ILE A 89 -14.75 1.54 -6.61
N LEU A 90 -15.26 2.23 -7.61
CA LEU A 90 -14.91 2.03 -9.02
C LEU A 90 -14.05 3.20 -9.50
N PRO A 91 -12.77 3.30 -9.10
CA PRO A 91 -11.95 4.47 -9.38
C PRO A 91 -11.67 4.69 -10.87
N LYS A 92 -11.85 3.67 -11.70
CA LYS A 92 -11.78 3.81 -13.17
C LYS A 92 -12.87 4.69 -13.76
N ASP A 93 -13.98 4.87 -13.04
CA ASP A 93 -15.11 5.70 -13.45
C ASP A 93 -15.04 7.12 -12.85
N PHE A 94 -13.98 7.40 -12.06
CA PHE A 94 -13.78 8.69 -11.42
C PHE A 94 -13.35 9.76 -12.42
N THR A 95 -13.87 10.96 -12.23
CA THR A 95 -13.38 12.18 -12.87
C THR A 95 -12.13 12.69 -12.14
N ALA A 96 -11.44 13.69 -12.72
CA ALA A 96 -10.31 14.33 -12.08
C ALA A 96 -10.69 14.96 -10.72
N ASP A 97 -11.91 15.48 -10.60
CA ASP A 97 -12.40 16.08 -9.36
C ASP A 97 -12.67 15.03 -8.27
N ASP A 98 -13.15 13.84 -8.65
CA ASP A 98 -13.39 12.75 -7.71
C ASP A 98 -12.10 12.29 -7.01
N PHE A 99 -10.96 12.34 -7.70
CA PHE A 99 -9.67 11.98 -7.12
C PHE A 99 -9.12 13.00 -6.09
N ARG A 100 -9.71 14.19 -6.00
CA ARG A 100 -9.30 15.21 -5.03
C ARG A 100 -9.94 15.07 -3.65
N TYR A 101 -10.89 14.19 -3.54
CA TYR A 101 -11.66 13.92 -2.30
C TYR A 101 -11.44 12.51 -1.78
#